data_71016a24809caff4007b189d61803448
#
_entry.id   71016a24809caff4007b189d61803448
#
_cell.length_a   1.000
_cell.length_b   1.000
_cell.length_c   1.000
_cell.angle_alpha   90.00
_cell.angle_beta   90.00
_cell.angle_gamma   90.00
#
_symmetry.space_group_name_H-M   'P 1'
#
loop_
_entity.id
_entity.type
_entity.pdbx_description
1 polymer ?
#
loop_
_entity_poly.entity_id
_entity_poly.type
_entity_poly.pdbx_seq_one_letter_code
_entity_poly.pdbx_strand_id
1 'polypeptide(L)'
;MLLTKQQKYLLAALEKLGCVELRQLAALLQKAFDFSAFDDAMRVTSACVRQMRSGGLLQISEDTIVHVDNYVNKEIIDAIAVMLELSAAQPLEEFRAVDRRILLRFSLGEPSFKQFVIVSGSDPPPEREIQQDEKIIALLPDSIKPEAFSYTRPVIFAIRQENGTHRFFARK
;
A
#
# COMPACT_ATOMS: atom_id res chain seq x y z
N MET A 1 -0.50 22.13 17.66
CA MET A 1 -1.10 22.42 16.34
C MET A 1 -2.42 21.67 16.20
N LEU A 2 -3.50 22.34 15.81
CA LEU A 2 -4.80 21.70 15.62
C LEU A 2 -4.84 21.13 14.20
N LEU A 3 -4.86 19.79 14.07
CA LEU A 3 -4.89 19.13 12.78
C LEU A 3 -6.30 19.14 12.17
N THR A 4 -6.40 19.40 10.86
CA THR A 4 -7.63 19.25 10.08
C THR A 4 -8.02 17.77 9.95
N LYS A 5 -9.24 17.49 9.49
CA LYS A 5 -9.69 16.10 9.24
C LYS A 5 -8.79 15.38 8.23
N GLN A 6 -8.40 16.08 7.15
CA GLN A 6 -7.51 15.55 6.13
C GLN A 6 -6.12 15.25 6.71
N GLN A 7 -5.53 16.17 7.49
CA GLN A 7 -4.23 15.95 8.12
C GLN A 7 -4.25 14.77 9.11
N LYS A 8 -5.31 14.63 9.91
CA LYS A 8 -5.48 13.47 10.80
C LYS A 8 -5.54 12.16 10.04
N TYR A 9 -6.27 12.13 8.93
CA TYR A 9 -6.36 10.95 8.08
C TYR A 9 -5.00 10.60 7.46
N LEU A 10 -4.32 11.58 6.86
CA LEU A 10 -3.02 11.37 6.22
C LEU A 10 -1.96 10.89 7.23
N LEU A 11 -1.94 11.47 8.43
CA LEU A 11 -1.03 11.03 9.49
C LEU A 11 -1.33 9.59 9.94
N ALA A 12 -2.60 9.26 10.17
CA ALA A 12 -3.01 7.91 10.54
C ALA A 12 -2.70 6.88 9.43
N ALA A 13 -2.87 7.24 8.15
CA ALA A 13 -2.46 6.40 7.04
C ALA A 13 -0.95 6.18 7.01
N LEU A 14 -0.17 7.23 7.23
CA LEU A 14 1.30 7.17 7.30
C LEU A 14 1.79 6.33 8.49
N GLU A 15 1.16 6.43 9.65
CA GLU A 15 1.45 5.58 10.82
C GLU A 15 1.24 4.09 10.52
N LYS A 16 0.16 3.76 9.79
CA LYS A 16 -0.15 2.38 9.39
C LYS A 16 0.78 1.81 8.33
N LEU A 17 1.29 2.65 7.44
CA LEU A 17 2.11 2.25 6.28
C LEU A 17 3.62 2.41 6.51
N GLY A 18 4.02 3.28 7.42
CA GLY A 18 5.40 3.61 7.72
C GLY A 18 6.06 4.54 6.71
N CYS A 19 5.90 4.27 5.42
CA CYS A 19 6.37 5.11 4.31
C CYS A 19 5.41 5.02 3.11
N VAL A 20 5.34 6.08 2.31
CA VAL A 20 4.43 6.18 1.18
C VAL A 20 4.89 7.27 0.21
N GLU A 21 4.65 7.10 -1.09
CA GLU A 21 4.85 8.18 -2.06
C GLU A 21 3.73 9.23 -1.97
N LEU A 22 4.04 10.47 -2.32
CA LEU A 22 3.07 11.57 -2.30
C LEU A 22 1.82 11.26 -3.15
N ARG A 23 2.00 10.66 -4.32
CA ARG A 23 0.89 10.28 -5.21
C ARG A 23 0.01 9.18 -4.62
N GLN A 24 0.60 8.20 -3.96
CA GLN A 24 -0.12 7.14 -3.27
C GLN A 24 -0.93 7.70 -2.10
N LEU A 25 -0.34 8.60 -1.32
CA LEU A 25 -1.02 9.27 -0.21
C LEU A 25 -2.19 10.13 -0.71
N ALA A 26 -2.04 10.82 -1.85
CA ALA A 26 -3.12 11.56 -2.50
C ALA A 26 -4.24 10.64 -3.00
N ALA A 27 -3.91 9.46 -3.54
CA ALA A 27 -4.91 8.48 -3.97
C ALA A 27 -5.71 7.93 -2.77
N LEU A 28 -5.06 7.70 -1.64
CA LEU A 28 -5.74 7.33 -0.39
C LEU A 28 -6.67 8.45 0.09
N LEU A 29 -6.22 9.70 0.06
CA LEU A 29 -7.03 10.85 0.44
C LEU A 29 -8.24 11.02 -0.51
N GLN A 30 -8.03 10.84 -1.82
CA GLN A 30 -9.10 10.91 -2.82
C GLN A 30 -10.22 9.92 -2.50
N LYS A 31 -9.87 8.67 -2.18
CA LYS A 31 -10.84 7.63 -1.81
C LYS A 31 -11.60 7.96 -0.52
N ALA A 32 -10.90 8.48 0.49
CA ALA A 32 -11.48 8.72 1.81
C ALA A 32 -12.40 9.97 1.87
N PHE A 33 -12.22 10.95 0.97
CA PHE A 33 -12.91 12.23 0.99
C PHE A 33 -13.65 12.57 -0.31
N ASP A 34 -13.86 11.56 -1.18
CA ASP A 34 -14.62 11.67 -2.43
C ASP A 34 -14.24 12.88 -3.32
N PHE A 35 -12.94 13.15 -3.45
CA PHE A 35 -12.47 14.15 -4.39
C PHE A 35 -12.82 13.74 -5.82
N SER A 36 -13.48 14.61 -6.56
CA SER A 36 -13.88 14.37 -7.95
C SER A 36 -12.69 14.30 -8.92
N ALA A 37 -11.61 15.03 -8.63
CA ALA A 37 -10.39 15.05 -9.42
C ALA A 37 -9.17 14.68 -8.58
N PHE A 38 -8.27 13.87 -9.16
CA PHE A 38 -7.02 13.48 -8.52
C PHE A 38 -6.11 14.69 -8.25
N ASP A 39 -6.09 15.67 -9.14
CA ASP A 39 -5.28 16.89 -8.99
C ASP A 39 -5.69 17.72 -7.76
N ASP A 40 -6.97 17.74 -7.41
CA ASP A 40 -7.43 18.38 -6.18
C ASP A 40 -6.95 17.65 -4.95
N ALA A 41 -7.03 16.32 -4.93
CA ALA A 41 -6.48 15.50 -3.86
C ALA A 41 -4.97 15.71 -3.73
N MET A 42 -4.23 15.75 -4.84
CA MET A 42 -2.79 16.02 -4.87
C MET A 42 -2.43 17.38 -4.28
N ARG A 43 -3.18 18.42 -4.65
CA ARG A 43 -2.97 19.78 -4.13
C ARG A 43 -3.19 19.85 -2.63
N VAL A 44 -4.28 19.27 -2.13
CA VAL A 44 -4.58 19.22 -0.69
C VAL A 44 -3.55 18.39 0.07
N THR A 45 -3.19 17.21 -0.45
CA THR A 45 -2.18 16.34 0.16
C THR A 45 -0.83 17.06 0.26
N SER A 46 -0.38 17.71 -0.81
CA SER A 46 0.89 18.44 -0.84
C SER A 46 0.93 19.58 0.18
N ALA A 47 -0.19 20.31 0.35
CA ALA A 47 -0.31 21.36 1.35
C ALA A 47 -0.26 20.80 2.78
N CYS A 48 -1.01 19.73 3.05
CA CYS A 48 -1.01 19.04 4.34
C CYS A 48 0.37 18.50 4.71
N VAL A 49 1.04 17.82 3.77
CA VAL A 49 2.39 17.25 3.98
C VAL A 49 3.40 18.34 4.33
N ARG A 50 3.40 19.46 3.61
CA ARG A 50 4.29 20.61 3.94
C ARG A 50 4.07 21.13 5.35
N GLN A 51 2.81 21.30 5.77
CA GLN A 51 2.47 21.78 7.10
C GLN A 51 2.88 20.77 8.19
N MET A 52 2.59 19.48 7.98
CA MET A 52 2.95 18.43 8.93
C MET A 52 4.47 18.24 9.04
N ARG A 53 5.20 18.38 7.93
CA ARG A 53 6.68 18.39 7.94
C ARG A 53 7.21 19.54 8.77
N SER A 54 6.70 20.76 8.58
CA SER A 54 7.10 21.93 9.37
C SER A 54 6.79 21.76 10.86
N GLY A 55 5.76 20.98 11.20
CA GLY A 55 5.43 20.62 12.57
C GLY A 55 6.20 19.43 13.15
N GLY A 56 7.13 18.83 12.38
CA GLY A 56 7.93 17.70 12.83
C GLY A 56 7.18 16.36 12.92
N LEU A 57 5.99 16.25 12.31
CA LEU A 57 5.14 15.06 12.37
C LEU A 57 5.52 13.97 11.34
N LEU A 58 6.28 14.34 10.31
CA LEU A 58 6.76 13.44 9.27
C LEU A 58 8.07 13.95 8.68
N GLN A 59 8.74 13.07 7.95
CA GLN A 59 9.96 13.36 7.19
C GLN A 59 9.73 13.13 5.70
N ILE A 60 10.55 13.74 4.85
CA ILE A 60 10.56 13.51 3.41
C ILE A 60 11.97 13.10 3.03
N SER A 61 12.08 11.93 2.41
CA SER A 61 13.32 11.41 1.82
C SER A 61 13.10 11.21 0.33
N GLU A 62 13.77 12.02 -0.50
CA GLU A 62 13.49 12.11 -1.94
C GLU A 62 12.00 12.41 -2.17
N ASP A 63 11.26 11.53 -2.88
CA ASP A 63 9.82 11.66 -3.14
C ASP A 63 8.95 10.84 -2.16
N THR A 64 9.56 10.24 -1.15
CA THR A 64 8.90 9.38 -0.17
C THR A 64 8.65 10.13 1.12
N ILE A 65 7.41 10.05 1.59
CA ILE A 65 6.98 10.56 2.89
C ILE A 65 7.15 9.43 3.90
N VAL A 66 7.81 9.70 5.01
CA VAL A 66 8.14 8.70 6.02
C VAL A 66 7.62 9.16 7.38
N HIS A 67 6.98 8.26 8.12
CA HIS A 67 6.65 8.52 9.52
C HIS A 67 7.95 8.72 10.32
N VAL A 68 7.93 9.56 11.36
CA VAL A 68 9.14 9.95 12.13
C VAL A 68 9.92 8.77 12.71
N ASP A 69 9.24 7.67 13.01
CA ASP A 69 9.83 6.47 13.61
C ASP A 69 10.18 5.37 12.59
N ASN A 70 10.08 5.67 11.28
CA ASN A 70 10.24 4.69 10.22
C ASN A 70 11.32 5.10 9.21
N TYR A 71 11.55 4.22 8.24
CA TYR A 71 12.50 4.39 7.14
C TYR A 71 11.85 4.03 5.79
N VAL A 72 12.47 4.44 4.70
CA VAL A 72 12.01 4.11 3.34
C VAL A 72 12.13 2.61 3.10
N ASN A 73 11.04 1.98 2.69
CA ASN A 73 10.99 0.59 2.26
C ASN A 73 10.32 0.50 0.88
N LYS A 74 11.10 0.20 -0.15
CA LYS A 74 10.64 0.14 -1.54
C LYS A 74 9.60 -0.97 -1.78
N GLU A 75 9.74 -2.12 -1.13
CA GLU A 75 8.75 -3.21 -1.25
C GLU A 75 7.39 -2.82 -0.66
N ILE A 76 7.38 -2.09 0.44
CA ILE A 76 6.13 -1.53 1.01
C ILE A 76 5.49 -0.53 0.03
N ILE A 77 6.28 0.34 -0.58
CA ILE A 77 5.80 1.30 -1.59
C ILE A 77 5.18 0.57 -2.78
N ASP A 78 5.81 -0.49 -3.28
CA ASP A 78 5.26 -1.31 -4.36
C ASP A 78 4.00 -2.06 -3.91
N ALA A 79 3.96 -2.59 -2.69
CA ALA A 79 2.76 -3.22 -2.14
C ALA A 79 1.58 -2.25 -2.02
N ILE A 80 1.84 -0.99 -1.65
CA ILE A 80 0.81 0.07 -1.63
C ILE A 80 0.30 0.34 -3.06
N ALA A 81 1.16 0.36 -4.07
CA ALA A 81 0.74 0.52 -5.45
C ALA A 81 -0.19 -0.62 -5.88
N VAL A 82 0.15 -1.88 -5.58
CA VAL A 82 -0.70 -3.07 -5.83
C VAL A 82 -2.07 -2.93 -5.13
N MET A 83 -2.07 -2.54 -3.86
CA MET A 83 -3.32 -2.30 -3.11
C MET A 83 -4.20 -1.24 -3.79
N LEU A 84 -3.62 -0.12 -4.22
CA LEU A 84 -4.35 0.96 -4.88
C LEU A 84 -4.90 0.53 -6.24
N GLU A 85 -4.15 -0.24 -7.04
CA GLU A 85 -4.61 -0.81 -8.30
C GLU A 85 -5.81 -1.75 -8.09
N LEU A 86 -5.75 -2.66 -7.12
CA LEU A 86 -6.82 -3.61 -6.82
C LEU A 86 -8.05 -2.94 -6.20
N SER A 87 -7.88 -1.83 -5.50
CA SER A 87 -8.97 -1.06 -4.91
C SER A 87 -9.54 0.02 -5.83
N ALA A 88 -9.17 0.07 -7.11
CA ALA A 88 -9.62 1.12 -8.03
C ALA A 88 -11.14 1.21 -8.15
N ALA A 89 -11.84 0.05 -8.19
CA ALA A 89 -13.29 -0.04 -8.36
C ALA A 89 -14.08 -0.34 -7.07
N GLN A 90 -13.42 -0.49 -5.94
CA GLN A 90 -14.03 -0.84 -4.66
C GLN A 90 -13.50 0.04 -3.53
N PRO A 91 -14.31 0.31 -2.49
CA PRO A 91 -13.83 1.02 -1.32
C PRO A 91 -12.77 0.22 -0.58
N LEU A 92 -11.71 0.91 -0.20
CA LEU A 92 -10.67 0.40 0.68
C LEU A 92 -11.09 0.65 2.13
N GLU A 93 -11.30 -0.40 2.91
CA GLU A 93 -11.79 -0.28 4.29
C GLU A 93 -10.64 -0.22 5.29
N GLU A 94 -9.76 -1.22 5.25
CA GLU A 94 -8.62 -1.31 6.14
C GLU A 94 -7.35 -1.59 5.37
N PHE A 95 -6.24 -1.06 5.86
CA PHE A 95 -4.90 -1.35 5.34
C PHE A 95 -3.85 -1.11 6.42
N ARG A 96 -2.79 -1.91 6.40
CA ARG A 96 -1.60 -1.71 7.25
C ARG A 96 -0.39 -2.44 6.68
N ALA A 97 0.78 -1.85 6.80
CA ALA A 97 2.05 -2.56 6.66
C ALA A 97 2.26 -3.48 7.88
N VAL A 98 2.96 -4.59 7.69
CA VAL A 98 3.20 -5.57 8.76
C VAL A 98 4.68 -5.71 9.05
N ASP A 99 5.43 -6.36 8.14
CA ASP A 99 6.87 -6.56 8.28
C ASP A 99 7.54 -6.76 6.91
N ARG A 100 8.79 -7.22 6.89
CA ARG A 100 9.54 -7.44 5.65
C ARG A 100 9.07 -8.63 4.81
N ARG A 101 8.30 -9.56 5.39
CA ARG A 101 7.83 -10.79 4.73
C ARG A 101 6.36 -10.71 4.36
N ILE A 102 5.55 -10.21 5.29
CA ILE A 102 4.16 -9.83 5.07
C ILE A 102 4.14 -8.30 4.89
N LEU A 103 4.25 -7.86 3.65
CA LEU A 103 4.42 -6.44 3.35
C LEU A 103 3.19 -5.62 3.74
N LEU A 104 2.00 -6.08 3.37
CA LEU A 104 0.76 -5.33 3.56
C LEU A 104 -0.43 -6.27 3.75
N ARG A 105 -1.35 -5.90 4.64
CA ARG A 105 -2.70 -6.45 4.71
C ARG A 105 -3.72 -5.36 4.40
N PHE A 106 -4.76 -5.70 3.64
CA PHE A 106 -5.84 -4.77 3.35
C PHE A 106 -7.15 -5.48 3.07
N SER A 107 -8.27 -4.77 3.22
CA SER A 107 -9.60 -5.26 2.90
C SER A 107 -10.33 -4.31 1.96
N LEU A 108 -11.13 -4.90 1.07
CA LEU A 108 -12.05 -4.20 0.19
C LEU A 108 -13.47 -4.45 0.68
N GLY A 109 -14.30 -3.39 0.68
CA GLY A 109 -15.68 -3.44 1.11
C GLY A 109 -16.66 -3.84 0.00
N GLU A 110 -17.89 -3.34 0.12
CA GLU A 110 -18.98 -3.60 -0.83
C GLU A 110 -18.58 -3.40 -2.31
N PRO A 111 -19.13 -4.19 -3.26
CA PRO A 111 -20.23 -5.16 -3.07
C PRO A 111 -19.81 -6.54 -2.58
N SER A 112 -18.52 -6.81 -2.48
CA SER A 112 -18.00 -8.08 -1.96
C SER A 112 -16.80 -7.83 -1.05
N PHE A 113 -16.98 -8.03 0.24
CA PHE A 113 -15.88 -7.97 1.20
C PHE A 113 -14.79 -8.99 0.85
N LYS A 114 -13.55 -8.52 0.74
CA LYS A 114 -12.39 -9.36 0.43
C LYS A 114 -11.21 -8.92 1.26
N GLN A 115 -10.52 -9.89 1.84
CA GLN A 115 -9.26 -9.67 2.54
C GLN A 115 -8.09 -10.13 1.69
N PHE A 116 -7.03 -9.33 1.70
CA PHE A 116 -5.82 -9.60 0.94
C PHE A 116 -4.58 -9.47 1.84
N VAL A 117 -3.60 -10.29 1.53
CA VAL A 117 -2.25 -10.18 2.07
C VAL A 117 -1.26 -10.10 0.92
N ILE A 118 -0.38 -9.10 0.97
CA ILE A 118 0.73 -8.97 0.02
C ILE A 118 1.99 -9.45 0.73
N VAL A 119 2.65 -10.44 0.16
CA VAL A 119 3.87 -11.04 0.70
C VAL A 119 5.07 -10.73 -0.19
N SER A 120 6.26 -10.67 0.40
CA SER A 120 7.51 -10.57 -0.34
C SER A 120 7.74 -11.84 -1.14
N GLY A 121 8.00 -11.72 -2.45
CA GLY A 121 8.35 -12.85 -3.30
C GLY A 121 9.78 -13.32 -3.11
N SER A 122 10.66 -12.48 -2.56
CA SER A 122 12.07 -12.81 -2.29
C SER A 122 12.29 -13.51 -0.93
N ASP A 123 11.45 -13.22 0.06
CA ASP A 123 11.49 -13.84 1.40
C ASP A 123 10.06 -14.10 1.89
N PRO A 124 9.31 -15.04 1.28
CA PRO A 124 7.91 -15.27 1.62
C PRO A 124 7.78 -15.84 3.05
N PRO A 125 6.74 -15.43 3.80
CA PRO A 125 6.47 -16.00 5.12
C PRO A 125 6.02 -17.46 4.98
N PRO A 126 6.12 -18.29 6.04
CA PRO A 126 5.45 -19.59 6.07
C PRO A 126 3.94 -19.43 5.84
N GLU A 127 3.36 -20.31 5.03
CA GLU A 127 1.92 -20.24 4.66
C GLU A 127 0.98 -20.25 5.89
N ARG A 128 1.40 -20.89 6.99
CA ARG A 128 0.66 -20.92 8.27
C ARG A 128 0.52 -19.55 8.95
N GLU A 129 1.34 -18.56 8.59
CA GLU A 129 1.25 -17.18 9.11
C GLU A 129 0.21 -16.35 8.38
N ILE A 130 -0.38 -16.89 7.30
CA ILE A 130 -1.39 -16.25 6.47
C ILE A 130 -2.77 -16.79 6.88
N GLN A 131 -3.71 -15.90 7.16
CA GLN A 131 -5.07 -16.27 7.57
C GLN A 131 -5.79 -17.00 6.42
N GLN A 132 -6.71 -17.93 6.75
CA GLN A 132 -7.32 -18.80 5.76
C GLN A 132 -8.24 -18.06 4.76
N ASP A 133 -8.85 -16.97 5.18
CA ASP A 133 -9.74 -16.11 4.40
C ASP A 133 -9.01 -15.05 3.57
N GLU A 134 -7.70 -14.83 3.81
CA GLU A 134 -6.89 -13.90 3.04
C GLU A 134 -6.55 -14.46 1.65
N LYS A 135 -6.75 -13.64 0.61
CA LYS A 135 -6.21 -13.90 -0.73
C LYS A 135 -4.76 -13.47 -0.79
N ILE A 136 -3.90 -14.37 -1.24
CA ILE A 136 -2.46 -14.18 -1.24
C ILE A 136 -2.03 -13.51 -2.54
N ILE A 137 -1.28 -12.43 -2.42
CA ILE A 137 -0.59 -11.76 -3.54
C ILE A 137 0.90 -11.80 -3.23
N ALA A 138 1.68 -12.40 -4.11
CA ALA A 138 3.14 -12.38 -4.02
C ALA A 138 3.70 -11.28 -4.92
N LEU A 139 4.40 -10.33 -4.33
CA LEU A 139 5.13 -9.29 -5.04
C LEU A 139 6.46 -9.87 -5.52
N LEU A 140 6.57 -10.17 -6.81
CA LEU A 140 7.77 -10.79 -7.39
C LEU A 140 8.70 -9.72 -7.95
N PRO A 141 9.97 -9.69 -7.53
CA PRO A 141 11.02 -9.00 -8.26
C PRO A 141 11.31 -9.72 -9.59
N ASP A 142 11.80 -9.01 -10.59
CA ASP A 142 12.08 -9.53 -11.94
C ASP A 142 12.99 -10.78 -11.96
N SER A 143 13.82 -10.94 -10.92
CA SER A 143 14.78 -12.03 -10.77
C SER A 143 14.17 -13.36 -10.28
N ILE A 144 12.95 -13.34 -9.75
CA ILE A 144 12.32 -14.52 -9.13
C ILE A 144 11.21 -15.05 -10.03
N LYS A 145 11.25 -16.35 -10.31
CA LYS A 145 10.22 -17.04 -11.09
C LYS A 145 9.10 -17.53 -10.18
N PRO A 146 7.83 -17.50 -10.65
CA PRO A 146 6.68 -18.00 -9.88
C PRO A 146 6.81 -19.46 -9.41
N GLU A 147 7.57 -20.29 -10.14
CA GLU A 147 7.81 -21.70 -9.83
C GLU A 147 8.61 -21.89 -8.52
N ALA A 148 9.39 -20.90 -8.11
CA ALA A 148 10.13 -20.93 -6.85
C ALA A 148 9.22 -20.77 -5.62
N PHE A 149 7.95 -20.40 -5.81
CA PHE A 149 6.99 -20.16 -4.75
C PHE A 149 6.23 -21.45 -4.39
N SER A 150 6.34 -21.92 -3.15
CA SER A 150 5.92 -23.28 -2.75
C SER A 150 4.64 -23.33 -1.91
N TYR A 151 3.73 -22.34 -2.03
CA TYR A 151 2.46 -22.39 -1.32
C TYR A 151 1.49 -23.41 -1.94
N THR A 152 0.69 -24.04 -1.10
CA THR A 152 -0.37 -24.97 -1.52
C THR A 152 -1.66 -24.24 -1.92
N ARG A 153 -1.88 -23.07 -1.34
CA ARG A 153 -3.03 -22.20 -1.64
C ARG A 153 -2.82 -21.43 -2.95
N PRO A 154 -3.93 -21.02 -3.61
CA PRO A 154 -3.84 -20.16 -4.78
C PRO A 154 -3.13 -18.85 -4.47
N VAL A 155 -2.20 -18.46 -5.32
CA VAL A 155 -1.43 -17.21 -5.20
C VAL A 155 -1.61 -16.39 -6.48
N ILE A 156 -1.87 -15.12 -6.31
CA ILE A 156 -1.81 -14.12 -7.38
C ILE A 156 -0.41 -13.52 -7.35
N PHE A 157 0.28 -13.53 -8.46
CA PHE A 157 1.60 -12.90 -8.60
C PHE A 157 1.44 -11.50 -9.16
N ALA A 158 2.15 -10.55 -8.58
CA ALA A 158 2.23 -9.17 -9.05
C ALA A 158 3.69 -8.87 -9.44
N ILE A 159 3.91 -8.47 -10.69
CA ILE A 159 5.21 -8.06 -11.21
C ILE A 159 5.11 -6.61 -11.66
N ARG A 160 6.02 -5.77 -11.18
CA ARG A 160 6.10 -4.37 -11.58
C ARG A 160 6.53 -4.26 -13.04
N GLN A 161 5.85 -3.41 -13.81
CA GLN A 161 6.18 -3.09 -15.19
C GLN A 161 6.95 -1.77 -15.29
N GLU A 162 7.58 -1.52 -16.41
CA GLU A 162 8.36 -0.29 -16.67
C GLU A 162 7.52 0.99 -16.53
N ASN A 163 6.23 0.93 -16.81
CA ASN A 163 5.29 2.05 -16.65
C ASN A 163 4.85 2.29 -15.20
N GLY A 164 5.38 1.51 -14.25
CA GLY A 164 5.06 1.62 -12.82
C GLY A 164 3.78 0.90 -12.36
N THR A 165 2.99 0.31 -13.28
CA THR A 165 1.84 -0.55 -12.94
C THR A 165 2.29 -2.00 -12.70
N HIS A 166 1.37 -2.86 -12.24
CA HIS A 166 1.65 -4.27 -12.02
C HIS A 166 0.90 -5.16 -13.00
N ARG A 167 1.59 -6.19 -13.47
CA ARG A 167 0.97 -7.30 -14.19
C ARG A 167 0.59 -8.38 -13.18
N PHE A 168 -0.67 -8.77 -13.20
CA PHE A 168 -1.21 -9.82 -12.32
C PHE A 168 -1.42 -11.12 -13.10
N PHE A 169 -1.05 -12.25 -12.49
CA PHE A 169 -1.33 -13.58 -13.03
C PHE A 169 -1.41 -14.61 -11.91
N ALA A 170 -2.16 -15.67 -12.14
CA ALA A 170 -2.27 -16.79 -11.21
C ALA A 170 -1.53 -18.01 -11.77
N ARG A 171 -0.94 -18.81 -10.90
CA ARG A 171 -0.41 -20.12 -11.26
C ARG A 171 -1.59 -21.06 -11.52
N LYS A 172 -1.59 -21.73 -12.69
CA LYS A 172 -2.53 -22.81 -13.00
C LYS A 172 -2.15 -24.08 -12.28
#